data_885926ce67844c4c4c1c32a408450461
#
_entry.id   885926ce67844c4c4c1c32a408450461
#
_cell.length_a   1.000
_cell.length_b   1.000
_cell.length_c   1.000
_cell.angle_alpha   90.00
_cell.angle_beta   90.00
_cell.angle_gamma   90.00
#
_symmetry.space_group_name_H-M   'P 1'
#
loop_
_entity.id
_entity.type
_entity.pdbx_description
1 polymer ?
#
loop_
_entity_poly.entity_id
_entity_poly.type
_entity_poly.pdbx_seq_one_letter_code
_entity_poly.pdbx_strand_id
1 'polypeptide(L)'
;MPKVGIVGGGVGGTHLGLFLRKHGIAATIYSEKTPAQHLAARISNVVCRSGTTRARERALGVDHWDRLAPDLEQFVVTVNGPRPLEFSGALTPATHVVDMRIYWARLLEDFAAAGGELVYGTLGSRDVEELSTEHDLVVVASGRGTLSNLFPRLPEHSPFSEPQRLVVAGVFRGIGYPTPLSFNAVVNRGHGEILAFPMFSFEPGVTALGIEIARGGAFSPLAHVKYETHPEEFEATVLGLLRDYAPGIYARVDHDRFGVAGPLGVGHAAITPTVRRGYTRLPSGKLAVALGDAHIVMDPVTGQGANKASHAAWVMGEAIRDAGEFDEEFCRQVEQRMCEFALPVSDACNARLQPPPPHFAKFLATAAQHPAAADFYTSAFNCPDRVWRILSNAERTEWVTKLLTEGPAPVPFEWGAVSALSSALGARG
;
A
#
# COMPACT_ATOMS: atom_id res chain seq x y z
N MET A 1 -20.63 19.54 17.94
CA MET A 1 -19.68 18.96 16.96
C MET A 1 -19.72 17.47 17.15
N PRO A 2 -19.64 16.69 16.08
CA PRO A 2 -19.74 15.24 16.18
C PRO A 2 -18.57 14.64 16.98
N LYS A 3 -18.85 13.51 17.63
CA LYS A 3 -17.88 12.66 18.31
C LYS A 3 -17.69 11.37 17.54
N VAL A 4 -16.49 11.12 17.03
CA VAL A 4 -16.19 9.97 16.15
C VAL A 4 -15.33 8.95 16.88
N GLY A 5 -15.79 7.69 16.94
CA GLY A 5 -15.02 6.55 17.42
C GLY A 5 -14.30 5.85 16.26
N ILE A 6 -12.99 5.66 16.36
CA ILE A 6 -12.16 5.02 15.34
C ILE A 6 -11.54 3.75 15.93
N VAL A 7 -11.96 2.59 15.46
CA VAL A 7 -11.46 1.30 15.93
C VAL A 7 -10.31 0.84 15.05
N GLY A 8 -9.08 1.06 15.53
CA GLY A 8 -7.83 0.69 14.85
C GLY A 8 -6.84 1.85 14.71
N GLY A 9 -5.63 1.67 15.26
CA GLY A 9 -4.51 2.62 15.23
C GLY A 9 -3.55 2.46 14.04
N GLY A 10 -3.99 1.86 12.93
CA GLY A 10 -3.21 1.74 11.69
C GLY A 10 -3.23 3.04 10.86
N VAL A 11 -2.66 3.00 9.64
CA VAL A 11 -2.55 4.19 8.76
C VAL A 11 -3.90 4.88 8.54
N GLY A 12 -4.95 4.11 8.23
CA GLY A 12 -6.28 4.69 7.99
C GLY A 12 -6.83 5.38 9.23
N GLY A 13 -6.79 4.71 10.39
CA GLY A 13 -7.34 5.25 11.64
C GLY A 13 -6.58 6.47 12.14
N THR A 14 -5.24 6.45 12.11
CA THR A 14 -4.42 7.58 12.57
C THR A 14 -4.53 8.79 11.64
N HIS A 15 -4.52 8.59 10.31
CA HIS A 15 -4.71 9.68 9.35
C HIS A 15 -6.11 10.32 9.49
N LEU A 16 -7.16 9.49 9.65
CA LEU A 16 -8.50 10.01 9.90
C LEU A 16 -8.56 10.79 11.23
N GLY A 17 -8.05 10.21 12.30
CA GLY A 17 -8.04 10.86 13.61
C GLY A 17 -7.33 12.21 13.59
N LEU A 18 -6.13 12.28 12.99
CA LEU A 18 -5.37 13.52 12.81
C LEU A 18 -6.11 14.54 11.94
N PHE A 19 -6.74 14.09 10.86
CA PHE A 19 -7.59 14.97 10.03
C PHE A 19 -8.73 15.57 10.85
N LEU A 20 -9.45 14.78 11.61
CA LEU A 20 -10.57 15.22 12.43
C LEU A 20 -10.11 16.22 13.49
N ARG A 21 -9.02 15.92 14.19
CA ARG A 21 -8.44 16.84 15.21
C ARG A 21 -8.02 18.17 14.59
N LYS A 22 -7.39 18.14 13.43
CA LYS A 22 -7.01 19.36 12.70
C LYS A 22 -8.21 20.26 12.38
N HIS A 23 -9.39 19.66 12.18
CA HIS A 23 -10.64 20.40 11.89
C HIS A 23 -11.52 20.60 13.13
N GLY A 24 -10.99 20.40 14.32
CA GLY A 24 -11.69 20.63 15.58
C GLY A 24 -12.76 19.60 15.94
N ILE A 25 -12.82 18.47 15.22
CA ILE A 25 -13.79 17.40 15.44
C ILE A 25 -13.27 16.45 16.52
N ALA A 26 -14.11 16.13 17.51
CA ALA A 26 -13.76 15.19 18.57
C ALA A 26 -13.58 13.78 18.03
N ALA A 27 -12.45 13.14 18.32
CA ALA A 27 -12.13 11.80 17.88
C ALA A 27 -11.44 11.00 18.97
N THR A 28 -11.85 9.73 19.13
CA THR A 28 -11.23 8.73 19.99
C THR A 28 -10.71 7.59 19.14
N ILE A 29 -9.43 7.23 19.23
CA ILE A 29 -8.85 6.05 18.59
C ILE A 29 -8.74 4.91 19.60
N TYR A 30 -9.36 3.80 19.29
CA TYR A 30 -9.28 2.53 20.02
C TYR A 30 -8.20 1.68 19.36
N SER A 31 -7.03 1.56 20.00
CA SER A 31 -5.87 0.87 19.44
C SER A 31 -5.53 -0.40 20.24
N GLU A 32 -5.29 -1.50 19.53
CA GLU A 32 -4.83 -2.74 20.17
C GLU A 32 -3.46 -2.60 20.83
N LYS A 33 -2.60 -1.72 20.28
CA LYS A 33 -1.22 -1.54 20.75
C LYS A 33 -0.93 -0.09 21.12
N THR A 34 -0.19 0.08 22.20
CA THR A 34 0.41 1.38 22.57
C THR A 34 1.58 1.70 21.61
N PRO A 35 2.07 2.97 21.56
CA PRO A 35 3.29 3.33 20.84
C PRO A 35 4.49 2.45 21.21
N ALA A 36 4.72 2.22 22.49
CA ALA A 36 5.81 1.36 22.97
C ALA A 36 5.67 -0.10 22.49
N GLN A 37 4.45 -0.64 22.45
CA GLN A 37 4.19 -1.98 21.94
C GLN A 37 4.37 -2.06 20.42
N HIS A 38 4.09 -0.99 19.67
CA HIS A 38 4.43 -0.92 18.24
C HIS A 38 5.93 -0.97 18.01
N LEU A 39 6.71 -0.18 18.74
CA LEU A 39 8.18 -0.18 18.63
C LEU A 39 8.80 -1.54 18.95
N ALA A 40 8.23 -2.26 19.93
CA ALA A 40 8.68 -3.60 20.34
C ALA A 40 8.05 -4.75 19.53
N ALA A 41 7.22 -4.47 18.54
CA ALA A 41 6.55 -5.51 17.76
C ALA A 41 7.46 -6.10 16.68
N ARG A 42 7.09 -7.28 16.19
CA ARG A 42 7.62 -7.82 14.94
C ARG A 42 7.14 -6.95 13.77
N ILE A 43 8.00 -6.77 12.78
CA ILE A 43 7.59 -6.14 11.53
C ILE A 43 6.48 -6.98 10.88
N SER A 44 5.40 -6.31 10.46
CA SER A 44 4.26 -6.97 9.83
C SER A 44 4.20 -6.74 8.32
N ASN A 45 4.83 -5.67 7.85
CA ASN A 45 4.91 -5.28 6.46
C ASN A 45 6.02 -4.24 6.25
N VAL A 46 6.40 -4.09 5.00
CA VAL A 46 7.25 -3.00 4.51
C VAL A 46 6.43 -2.18 3.51
N VAL A 47 6.36 -0.88 3.74
CA VAL A 47 5.45 0.01 2.98
C VAL A 47 6.24 1.17 2.39
N CYS A 48 6.18 1.26 1.06
CA CYS A 48 6.61 2.45 0.35
C CYS A 48 5.46 3.45 0.27
N ARG A 49 5.64 4.63 0.87
CA ARG A 49 4.62 5.69 0.85
C ARG A 49 4.77 6.54 -0.39
N SER A 50 3.70 6.59 -1.17
CA SER A 50 3.63 7.39 -2.38
C SER A 50 3.78 8.89 -2.08
N GLY A 51 4.23 9.65 -3.06
CA GLY A 51 4.31 11.11 -2.95
C GLY A 51 2.95 11.76 -2.61
N THR A 52 1.83 11.17 -3.04
CA THR A 52 0.49 11.62 -2.68
C THR A 52 0.13 11.34 -1.22
N THR A 53 0.61 10.22 -0.65
CA THR A 53 0.47 9.95 0.79
C THR A 53 1.31 10.91 1.60
N ARG A 54 2.58 11.15 1.22
CA ARG A 54 3.45 12.15 1.82
C ARG A 54 2.85 13.57 1.79
N ALA A 55 2.19 13.95 0.70
CA ALA A 55 1.48 15.23 0.64
C ALA A 55 0.38 15.34 1.70
N ARG A 56 -0.36 14.24 1.98
CA ARG A 56 -1.34 14.21 3.07
C ARG A 56 -0.67 14.27 4.44
N GLU A 57 0.43 13.57 4.65
CA GLU A 57 1.22 13.64 5.89
C GLU A 57 1.67 15.08 6.18
N ARG A 58 2.21 15.80 5.17
CA ARG A 58 2.53 17.23 5.29
C ARG A 58 1.30 18.08 5.63
N ALA A 59 0.20 17.83 4.93
CA ALA A 59 -1.05 18.54 5.20
C ALA A 59 -1.57 18.28 6.62
N LEU A 60 -1.31 17.11 7.21
CA LEU A 60 -1.64 16.80 8.60
C LEU A 60 -0.60 17.34 9.61
N GLY A 61 0.59 17.74 9.17
CA GLY A 61 1.70 18.19 10.01
C GLY A 61 2.46 17.02 10.66
N VAL A 62 2.50 15.86 10.01
CA VAL A 62 3.16 14.63 10.50
C VAL A 62 4.22 14.09 9.53
N ASP A 63 4.87 14.99 8.80
CA ASP A 63 5.90 14.72 7.80
C ASP A 63 7.31 14.51 8.39
N HIS A 64 7.40 13.90 9.56
CA HIS A 64 8.64 13.74 10.34
C HIS A 64 9.79 13.10 9.56
N TRP A 65 9.49 12.28 8.57
CA TRP A 65 10.49 11.48 7.85
C TRP A 65 10.95 12.09 6.53
N ASP A 66 10.41 13.25 6.12
CA ASP A 66 10.75 13.90 4.86
C ASP A 66 12.22 14.30 4.74
N ARG A 67 12.93 14.45 5.89
CA ARG A 67 14.36 14.75 5.94
C ARG A 67 15.21 13.59 6.47
N LEU A 68 14.60 12.50 6.87
CA LEU A 68 15.27 11.37 7.54
C LEU A 68 15.31 10.12 6.66
N ALA A 69 14.21 9.84 5.95
CA ALA A 69 14.12 8.68 5.09
C ALA A 69 14.70 9.00 3.69
N PRO A 70 15.37 8.04 3.04
CA PRO A 70 15.86 8.21 1.68
C PRO A 70 14.70 8.47 0.71
N ASP A 71 14.81 9.52 -0.09
CA ASP A 71 13.86 9.80 -1.17
C ASP A 71 14.17 8.88 -2.36
N LEU A 72 13.18 8.04 -2.71
CA LEU A 72 13.25 7.18 -3.88
C LEU A 72 12.69 7.95 -5.08
N GLU A 73 13.57 8.33 -5.99
CA GLU A 73 13.25 9.15 -7.16
C GLU A 73 12.98 8.33 -8.41
N GLN A 74 13.35 7.05 -8.38
CA GLN A 74 13.14 6.12 -9.49
C GLN A 74 12.49 4.83 -9.05
N PHE A 75 11.76 4.22 -9.99
CA PHE A 75 11.26 2.87 -9.90
C PHE A 75 11.87 2.04 -11.02
N VAL A 76 12.68 1.05 -10.66
CA VAL A 76 13.32 0.10 -11.57
C VAL A 76 12.49 -1.17 -11.60
N VAL A 77 12.08 -1.60 -12.78
CA VAL A 77 11.31 -2.82 -13.02
C VAL A 77 12.11 -3.75 -13.87
N THR A 78 12.43 -4.93 -13.33
CA THR A 78 13.06 -6.04 -14.05
C THR A 78 12.06 -7.18 -14.17
N VAL A 79 11.83 -7.70 -15.38
CA VAL A 79 10.98 -8.87 -15.59
C VAL A 79 11.85 -9.98 -16.18
N ASN A 80 12.12 -11.01 -15.39
CA ASN A 80 12.86 -12.19 -15.79
C ASN A 80 11.96 -13.19 -16.52
N GLY A 81 12.51 -13.90 -17.49
CA GLY A 81 11.80 -14.90 -18.28
C GLY A 81 12.44 -15.10 -19.64
N PRO A 82 11.77 -15.82 -20.56
CA PRO A 82 12.31 -16.09 -21.91
C PRO A 82 12.61 -14.85 -22.76
N ARG A 83 11.94 -13.74 -22.45
CA ARG A 83 12.20 -12.41 -23.01
C ARG A 83 12.33 -11.44 -21.84
N PRO A 84 13.53 -11.34 -21.25
CA PRO A 84 13.73 -10.42 -20.13
C PRO A 84 13.61 -8.97 -20.60
N LEU A 85 13.10 -8.14 -19.73
CA LEU A 85 13.06 -6.69 -19.94
C LEU A 85 13.36 -5.95 -18.66
N GLU A 86 13.97 -4.80 -18.80
CA GLU A 86 14.25 -3.88 -17.70
C GLU A 86 13.99 -2.45 -18.14
N PHE A 87 13.41 -1.67 -17.28
CA PHE A 87 13.24 -0.24 -17.47
C PHE A 87 13.19 0.47 -16.14
N SER A 88 13.48 1.74 -16.17
CA SER A 88 13.30 2.63 -15.01
C SER A 88 12.54 3.88 -15.42
N GLY A 89 11.71 4.37 -14.54
CA GLY A 89 11.01 5.65 -14.72
C GLY A 89 11.01 6.45 -13.43
N ALA A 90 10.74 7.74 -13.55
CA ALA A 90 10.70 8.67 -12.44
C ALA A 90 9.55 8.37 -11.47
N LEU A 91 9.83 8.56 -10.18
CA LEU A 91 8.83 8.66 -9.12
C LEU A 91 8.66 10.14 -8.74
N THR A 92 7.72 10.78 -9.41
CA THR A 92 7.41 12.21 -9.18
C THR A 92 5.98 12.36 -8.67
N PRO A 93 5.77 12.85 -7.44
CA PRO A 93 6.78 13.15 -6.40
C PRO A 93 7.51 11.91 -5.89
N ALA A 94 8.73 12.10 -5.36
CA ALA A 94 9.53 11.02 -4.77
C ALA A 94 8.78 10.30 -3.64
N THR A 95 9.09 9.01 -3.47
CA THR A 95 8.52 8.15 -2.42
C THR A 95 9.55 7.85 -1.35
N HIS A 96 9.14 7.35 -0.19
CA HIS A 96 10.07 6.87 0.81
C HIS A 96 9.50 5.71 1.64
N VAL A 97 10.38 5.00 2.31
CA VAL A 97 10.03 3.85 3.16
C VAL A 97 10.46 4.12 4.58
N VAL A 98 9.53 3.93 5.51
CA VAL A 98 9.79 4.01 6.95
C VAL A 98 9.29 2.75 7.61
N ASP A 99 10.03 2.27 8.59
CA ASP A 99 9.62 1.13 9.40
C ASP A 99 8.26 1.41 10.04
N MET A 100 7.30 0.56 9.75
CA MET A 100 5.92 0.77 10.19
C MET A 100 5.77 0.73 11.70
N ARG A 101 6.71 0.10 12.42
CA ARG A 101 6.75 0.13 13.90
C ARG A 101 7.00 1.54 14.43
N ILE A 102 7.94 2.25 13.81
CA ILE A 102 8.25 3.66 14.12
C ILE A 102 7.11 4.57 13.66
N TYR A 103 6.59 4.31 12.46
CA TYR A 103 5.54 5.10 11.85
C TYR A 103 4.25 5.12 12.67
N TRP A 104 3.72 3.94 13.03
CA TRP A 104 2.48 3.85 13.82
C TRP A 104 2.64 4.41 15.24
N ALA A 105 3.77 4.12 15.90
CA ALA A 105 4.04 4.65 17.23
C ALA A 105 3.98 6.18 17.22
N ARG A 106 4.67 6.80 16.27
CA ARG A 106 4.74 8.26 16.17
C ARG A 106 3.39 8.89 15.82
N LEU A 107 2.63 8.33 14.89
CA LEU A 107 1.32 8.88 14.53
C LEU A 107 0.30 8.80 15.68
N LEU A 108 0.37 7.78 16.52
CA LEU A 108 -0.46 7.71 17.73
C LEU A 108 -0.07 8.80 18.74
N GLU A 109 1.23 9.06 18.92
CA GLU A 109 1.72 10.16 19.77
C GLU A 109 1.28 11.52 19.21
N ASP A 110 1.39 11.74 17.90
CA ASP A 110 0.95 12.97 17.25
C ASP A 110 -0.57 13.18 17.41
N PHE A 111 -1.35 12.11 17.29
CA PHE A 111 -2.80 12.18 17.51
C PHE A 111 -3.15 12.59 18.94
N ALA A 112 -2.47 12.01 19.94
CA ALA A 112 -2.65 12.39 21.34
C ALA A 112 -2.22 13.85 21.57
N ALA A 113 -1.08 14.26 21.00
CA ALA A 113 -0.58 15.64 21.10
C ALA A 113 -1.53 16.66 20.45
N ALA A 114 -2.27 16.25 19.39
CA ALA A 114 -3.33 17.06 18.79
C ALA A 114 -4.63 17.08 19.62
N GLY A 115 -4.63 16.53 20.83
CA GLY A 115 -5.78 16.46 21.74
C GLY A 115 -6.79 15.38 21.38
N GLY A 116 -6.38 14.35 20.63
CA GLY A 116 -7.16 13.14 20.41
C GLY A 116 -7.11 12.21 21.61
N GLU A 117 -8.18 11.47 21.82
CA GLU A 117 -8.27 10.49 22.90
C GLU A 117 -7.80 9.11 22.41
N LEU A 118 -6.89 8.47 23.16
CA LEU A 118 -6.42 7.11 22.90
C LEU A 118 -6.92 6.16 23.97
N VAL A 119 -7.59 5.10 23.53
CA VAL A 119 -8.02 4.00 24.38
C VAL A 119 -7.35 2.72 23.90
N TYR A 120 -6.71 1.98 24.79
CA TYR A 120 -5.96 0.79 24.43
C TYR A 120 -6.71 -0.48 24.86
N GLY A 121 -6.86 -1.41 23.92
CA GLY A 121 -7.49 -2.70 24.13
C GLY A 121 -7.86 -3.40 22.83
N THR A 122 -8.08 -4.71 22.92
CA THR A 122 -8.61 -5.51 21.82
C THR A 122 -10.13 -5.46 21.85
N LEU A 123 -10.73 -4.96 20.78
CA LEU A 123 -12.18 -4.83 20.63
C LEU A 123 -12.77 -5.95 19.76
N GLY A 124 -13.95 -6.45 20.13
CA GLY A 124 -14.77 -7.35 19.36
C GLY A 124 -16.01 -6.65 18.76
N SER A 125 -16.87 -7.43 18.10
CA SER A 125 -18.09 -6.91 17.48
C SER A 125 -19.10 -6.32 18.48
N ARG A 126 -19.16 -6.86 19.71
CA ARG A 126 -20.00 -6.31 20.78
C ARG A 126 -19.51 -4.94 21.22
N ASP A 127 -18.18 -4.75 21.34
CA ASP A 127 -17.62 -3.45 21.73
C ASP A 127 -17.93 -2.39 20.66
N VAL A 128 -17.88 -2.75 19.36
CA VAL A 128 -18.27 -1.83 18.25
C VAL A 128 -19.74 -1.43 18.39
N GLU A 129 -20.61 -2.36 18.79
CA GLU A 129 -22.02 -2.10 19.08
C GLU A 129 -22.18 -1.08 20.22
N GLU A 130 -21.50 -1.32 21.34
CA GLU A 130 -21.54 -0.45 22.50
C GLU A 130 -21.02 0.96 22.17
N LEU A 131 -19.88 1.06 21.47
CA LEU A 131 -19.32 2.32 20.99
C LEU A 131 -20.25 3.10 20.07
N SER A 132 -21.11 2.41 19.31
CA SER A 132 -22.09 3.08 18.44
C SER A 132 -23.18 3.82 19.21
N THR A 133 -23.31 3.59 20.52
CA THR A 133 -24.22 4.34 21.40
C THR A 133 -23.54 5.54 22.03
N GLU A 134 -22.20 5.56 22.10
CA GLU A 134 -21.39 6.62 22.74
C GLU A 134 -20.87 7.64 21.74
N HIS A 135 -20.80 7.27 20.45
CA HIS A 135 -20.30 8.09 19.36
C HIS A 135 -21.40 8.35 18.32
N ASP A 136 -21.33 9.49 17.67
CA ASP A 136 -22.22 9.84 16.55
C ASP A 136 -21.92 8.99 15.31
N LEU A 137 -20.64 8.59 15.13
CA LEU A 137 -20.18 7.70 14.08
C LEU A 137 -19.09 6.77 14.60
N VAL A 138 -19.15 5.49 14.25
CA VAL A 138 -18.06 4.52 14.47
C VAL A 138 -17.43 4.12 13.15
N VAL A 139 -16.10 4.28 13.06
CA VAL A 139 -15.30 3.90 11.90
C VAL A 139 -14.40 2.72 12.27
N VAL A 140 -14.58 1.59 11.60
CA VAL A 140 -13.78 0.37 11.81
C VAL A 140 -12.58 0.38 10.86
N ALA A 141 -11.40 0.65 11.40
CA ALA A 141 -10.11 0.72 10.72
C ALA A 141 -9.12 -0.34 11.24
N SER A 142 -9.65 -1.46 11.76
CA SER A 142 -8.91 -2.53 12.47
C SER A 142 -8.08 -3.44 11.55
N GLY A 143 -7.97 -3.11 10.26
CA GLY A 143 -7.25 -3.93 9.30
C GLY A 143 -8.00 -5.22 8.93
N ARG A 144 -7.27 -6.32 8.72
CA ARG A 144 -7.78 -7.64 8.30
C ARG A 144 -8.28 -8.50 9.47
N GLY A 145 -8.49 -7.92 10.63
CA GLY A 145 -8.93 -8.63 11.82
C GLY A 145 -10.38 -9.11 11.73
N THR A 146 -10.85 -9.77 12.79
CA THR A 146 -12.19 -10.35 12.88
C THR A 146 -13.31 -9.31 12.71
N LEU A 147 -13.07 -8.05 13.08
CA LEU A 147 -14.02 -6.96 12.92
C LEU A 147 -14.35 -6.64 11.44
N SER A 148 -13.47 -7.00 10.50
CA SER A 148 -13.79 -6.85 9.07
C SER A 148 -14.99 -7.70 8.64
N ASN A 149 -15.31 -8.79 9.38
CA ASN A 149 -16.46 -9.67 9.11
C ASN A 149 -17.81 -9.03 9.44
N LEU A 150 -17.83 -7.88 10.12
CA LEU A 150 -19.05 -7.06 10.26
C LEU A 150 -19.58 -6.59 8.90
N PHE A 151 -18.70 -6.47 7.92
CA PHE A 151 -19.02 -5.93 6.59
C PHE A 151 -19.12 -7.07 5.58
N PRO A 152 -20.28 -7.22 4.89
CA PRO A 152 -20.47 -8.26 3.89
C PRO A 152 -19.43 -8.24 2.79
N ARG A 153 -18.90 -9.40 2.43
CA ARG A 153 -18.03 -9.55 1.27
C ARG A 153 -18.81 -9.30 -0.01
N LEU A 154 -18.17 -8.63 -0.98
CA LEU A 154 -18.69 -8.41 -2.33
C LEU A 154 -18.00 -9.39 -3.30
N PRO A 155 -18.65 -10.50 -3.68
CA PRO A 155 -18.06 -11.54 -4.52
C PRO A 155 -17.63 -11.02 -5.90
N GLU A 156 -18.42 -10.10 -6.48
CA GLU A 156 -18.18 -9.48 -7.79
C GLU A 156 -16.87 -8.71 -7.89
N HIS A 157 -16.33 -8.25 -6.73
CA HIS A 157 -15.04 -7.56 -6.62
C HIS A 157 -13.96 -8.40 -5.90
N SER A 158 -14.26 -9.66 -5.56
CA SER A 158 -13.39 -10.53 -4.77
C SER A 158 -13.15 -11.85 -5.49
N PRO A 159 -12.33 -11.88 -6.56
CA PRO A 159 -12.19 -13.05 -7.44
C PRO A 159 -11.49 -14.24 -6.78
N PHE A 160 -10.79 -14.03 -5.66
CA PHE A 160 -10.03 -15.08 -4.97
C PHE A 160 -10.67 -15.44 -3.64
N SER A 161 -10.75 -16.74 -3.32
CA SER A 161 -11.22 -17.27 -2.04
C SER A 161 -10.09 -17.59 -1.07
N GLU A 162 -8.84 -17.56 -1.54
CA GLU A 162 -7.63 -17.89 -0.79
C GLU A 162 -6.46 -17.01 -1.21
N PRO A 163 -5.39 -16.93 -0.40
CA PRO A 163 -4.18 -16.20 -0.78
C PRO A 163 -3.56 -16.79 -2.03
N GLN A 164 -3.21 -15.93 -2.98
CA GLN A 164 -2.55 -16.33 -4.22
C GLN A 164 -1.03 -16.45 -4.06
N ARG A 165 -0.48 -15.78 -3.04
CA ARG A 165 0.95 -15.72 -2.72
C ARG A 165 1.16 -15.81 -1.22
N LEU A 166 2.35 -16.27 -0.83
CA LEU A 166 2.90 -16.04 0.50
C LEU A 166 3.87 -14.87 0.43
N VAL A 167 3.97 -14.10 1.48
CA VAL A 167 4.79 -12.90 1.54
C VAL A 167 5.75 -13.01 2.70
N VAL A 168 7.02 -12.79 2.44
CA VAL A 168 8.06 -12.56 3.44
C VAL A 168 8.50 -11.12 3.32
N ALA A 169 8.35 -10.35 4.39
CA ALA A 169 8.80 -8.96 4.45
C ALA A 169 9.86 -8.82 5.53
N GLY A 170 10.99 -8.18 5.22
CA GLY A 170 12.08 -8.06 6.18
C GLY A 170 12.91 -6.79 6.00
N VAL A 171 13.67 -6.48 7.05
CA VAL A 171 14.66 -5.40 7.07
C VAL A 171 16.05 -6.05 7.15
N PHE A 172 16.91 -5.71 6.20
CA PHE A 172 18.22 -6.35 6.04
C PHE A 172 19.36 -5.33 6.09
N ARG A 173 20.45 -5.74 6.73
CA ARG A 173 21.76 -5.09 6.67
C ARG A 173 22.56 -5.63 5.50
N GLY A 174 23.62 -4.93 5.10
CA GLY A 174 24.57 -5.42 4.12
C GLY A 174 24.04 -5.43 2.69
N ILE A 175 22.94 -4.71 2.38
CA ILE A 175 22.52 -4.48 0.99
C ILE A 175 22.69 -2.99 0.70
N GLY A 176 23.68 -2.67 -0.13
CA GLY A 176 23.99 -1.30 -0.51
C GLY A 176 22.84 -0.63 -1.27
N TYR A 177 22.69 0.67 -1.07
CA TYR A 177 21.68 1.45 -1.77
C TYR A 177 22.03 1.62 -3.27
N PRO A 178 21.04 1.59 -4.15
CA PRO A 178 21.26 1.87 -5.57
C PRO A 178 21.57 3.35 -5.81
N THR A 179 22.26 3.64 -6.88
CA THR A 179 22.48 5.01 -7.36
C THR A 179 21.99 5.13 -8.81
N PRO A 180 20.98 5.98 -9.08
CA PRO A 180 20.20 6.80 -8.13
C PRO A 180 19.36 5.97 -7.14
N LEU A 181 18.94 6.60 -6.03
CA LEU A 181 18.06 5.96 -5.04
C LEU A 181 16.77 5.51 -5.71
N SER A 182 16.50 4.23 -5.68
CA SER A 182 15.36 3.64 -6.39
C SER A 182 14.66 2.53 -5.61
N PHE A 183 13.38 2.38 -5.90
CA PHE A 183 12.61 1.19 -5.62
C PHE A 183 12.90 0.17 -6.73
N ASN A 184 13.31 -1.03 -6.37
CA ASN A 184 13.59 -2.10 -7.33
C ASN A 184 12.54 -3.20 -7.20
N ALA A 185 11.86 -3.55 -8.29
CA ALA A 185 10.96 -4.68 -8.38
C ALA A 185 11.46 -5.67 -9.43
N VAL A 186 11.73 -6.89 -9.01
CA VAL A 186 12.19 -7.97 -9.88
C VAL A 186 11.11 -9.04 -9.94
N VAL A 187 10.42 -9.09 -11.09
CA VAL A 187 9.35 -10.04 -11.36
C VAL A 187 9.94 -11.31 -11.97
N ASN A 188 9.76 -12.43 -11.29
CA ASN A 188 10.23 -13.75 -11.74
C ASN A 188 9.01 -14.61 -12.08
N ARG A 189 8.65 -14.66 -13.36
CA ARG A 189 7.42 -15.31 -13.80
C ARG A 189 7.33 -16.76 -13.35
N GLY A 190 6.25 -17.10 -12.67
CA GLY A 190 6.01 -18.43 -12.11
C GLY A 190 6.72 -18.71 -10.78
N HIS A 191 7.58 -17.80 -10.29
CA HIS A 191 8.31 -17.97 -9.03
C HIS A 191 7.90 -16.96 -7.97
N GLY A 192 7.65 -15.72 -8.37
CA GLY A 192 7.27 -14.63 -7.47
C GLY A 192 7.98 -13.33 -7.79
N GLU A 193 8.04 -12.44 -6.83
CA GLU A 193 8.63 -11.11 -6.97
C GLU A 193 9.57 -10.80 -5.80
N ILE A 194 10.65 -10.08 -6.11
CA ILE A 194 11.59 -9.57 -5.11
C ILE A 194 11.57 -8.04 -5.21
N LEU A 195 11.14 -7.40 -4.13
CA LEU A 195 11.07 -5.96 -3.98
C LEU A 195 12.19 -5.52 -3.04
N ALA A 196 12.96 -4.50 -3.43
CA ALA A 196 14.04 -3.98 -2.58
C ALA A 196 14.04 -2.45 -2.61
N PHE A 197 14.12 -1.84 -1.43
CA PHE A 197 14.14 -0.40 -1.31
C PHE A 197 14.89 0.09 -0.06
N PRO A 198 15.70 1.16 -0.18
CA PRO A 198 16.25 1.88 0.96
C PRO A 198 15.18 2.25 1.97
N MET A 199 15.47 2.11 3.27
CA MET A 199 14.47 2.28 4.33
C MET A 199 15.03 3.06 5.52
N PHE A 200 14.22 3.92 6.11
CA PHE A 200 14.45 4.44 7.45
C PHE A 200 13.93 3.47 8.50
N SER A 201 14.78 3.03 9.41
CA SER A 201 14.45 2.09 10.47
C SER A 201 15.28 2.36 11.72
N PHE A 202 15.28 1.44 12.70
CA PHE A 202 16.07 1.54 13.94
C PHE A 202 17.59 1.55 13.71
N GLU A 203 18.04 0.94 12.62
CA GLU A 203 19.44 0.95 12.20
C GLU A 203 19.59 1.75 10.91
N PRO A 204 20.66 2.53 10.73
CA PRO A 204 20.93 3.24 9.49
C PRO A 204 21.43 2.30 8.38
N GLY A 205 21.16 2.68 7.12
CA GLY A 205 21.70 1.98 5.96
C GLY A 205 21.08 0.60 5.70
N VAL A 206 19.86 0.37 6.17
CA VAL A 206 19.14 -0.90 5.94
C VAL A 206 18.28 -0.84 4.69
N THR A 207 18.11 -2.00 4.07
CA THR A 207 17.23 -2.21 2.92
C THR A 207 16.04 -3.07 3.34
N ALA A 208 14.83 -2.63 3.00
CA ALA A 208 13.66 -3.48 3.10
C ALA A 208 13.60 -4.43 1.90
N LEU A 209 13.32 -5.69 2.17
CA LEU A 209 12.98 -6.70 1.17
C LEU A 209 11.53 -7.15 1.36
N GLY A 210 10.77 -7.15 0.27
CA GLY A 210 9.50 -7.86 0.14
C GLY A 210 9.69 -9.01 -0.84
N ILE A 211 9.50 -10.25 -0.39
CA ILE A 211 9.60 -11.43 -1.25
C ILE A 211 8.21 -12.04 -1.33
N GLU A 212 7.61 -11.96 -2.49
CA GLU A 212 6.30 -12.51 -2.78
C GLU A 212 6.45 -13.85 -3.50
N ILE A 213 5.96 -14.90 -2.88
CA ILE A 213 6.23 -16.30 -3.24
C ILE A 213 5.02 -16.84 -3.99
N ALA A 214 5.16 -17.12 -5.28
CA ALA A 214 4.16 -17.84 -6.06
C ALA A 214 4.10 -19.32 -5.63
N ARG A 215 2.91 -19.90 -5.58
CA ARG A 215 2.72 -21.30 -5.20
C ARG A 215 3.45 -22.24 -6.18
N GLY A 216 4.25 -23.16 -5.66
CA GLY A 216 5.00 -24.11 -6.46
C GLY A 216 6.19 -23.53 -7.25
N GLY A 217 6.45 -22.24 -7.09
CA GLY A 217 7.61 -21.58 -7.69
C GLY A 217 8.91 -21.84 -6.92
N ALA A 218 10.03 -21.44 -7.50
CA ALA A 218 11.37 -21.65 -6.93
C ALA A 218 11.59 -20.91 -5.58
N PHE A 219 10.75 -19.92 -5.25
CA PHE A 219 10.81 -19.22 -3.96
C PHE A 219 10.13 -19.99 -2.81
N SER A 220 9.40 -21.09 -3.12
CA SER A 220 8.63 -21.86 -2.14
C SER A 220 9.46 -22.35 -0.94
N PRO A 221 10.76 -22.70 -1.01
CA PRO A 221 11.53 -23.06 0.16
C PRO A 221 11.53 -21.99 1.26
N LEU A 222 11.60 -20.70 0.91
CA LEU A 222 11.59 -19.60 1.87
C LEU A 222 10.29 -19.54 2.70
N ALA A 223 9.16 -20.01 2.15
CA ALA A 223 7.89 -20.07 2.88
C ALA A 223 7.91 -20.99 4.09
N HIS A 224 8.82 -21.98 4.12
CA HIS A 224 8.91 -23.02 5.14
C HIS A 224 10.03 -22.77 6.15
N VAL A 225 10.98 -21.87 5.84
CA VAL A 225 12.09 -21.53 6.75
C VAL A 225 11.68 -20.29 7.56
N LYS A 226 11.63 -20.47 8.90
CA LYS A 226 11.31 -19.37 9.81
C LYS A 226 12.58 -18.78 10.40
N TYR A 227 12.75 -17.48 10.29
CA TYR A 227 13.90 -16.77 10.82
C TYR A 227 14.10 -17.02 12.34
N GLU A 228 13.01 -17.11 13.10
CA GLU A 228 13.03 -17.28 14.56
C GLU A 228 13.69 -18.58 15.03
N THR A 229 13.60 -19.62 14.22
CA THR A 229 14.09 -20.96 14.57
C THR A 229 15.32 -21.37 13.79
N HIS A 230 15.48 -20.84 12.58
CA HIS A 230 16.57 -21.18 11.65
C HIS A 230 17.11 -19.91 10.97
N PRO A 231 17.73 -18.97 11.73
CA PRO A 231 18.16 -17.69 11.19
C PRO A 231 19.20 -17.82 10.07
N GLU A 232 20.21 -18.67 10.24
CA GLU A 232 21.27 -18.85 9.24
C GLU A 232 20.71 -19.47 7.93
N GLU A 233 19.85 -20.47 8.04
CA GLU A 233 19.20 -21.10 6.87
C GLU A 233 18.29 -20.10 6.15
N PHE A 234 17.55 -19.28 6.89
CA PHE A 234 16.71 -18.24 6.34
C PHE A 234 17.55 -17.22 5.55
N GLU A 235 18.60 -16.69 6.15
CA GLU A 235 19.49 -15.71 5.52
C GLU A 235 20.19 -16.29 4.30
N ALA A 236 20.69 -17.52 4.39
CA ALA A 236 21.30 -18.23 3.26
C ALA A 236 20.30 -18.46 2.12
N THR A 237 19.03 -18.80 2.45
CA THR A 237 17.96 -18.96 1.46
C THR A 237 17.67 -17.64 0.76
N VAL A 238 17.51 -16.55 1.51
CA VAL A 238 17.29 -15.20 0.92
C VAL A 238 18.46 -14.81 0.02
N LEU A 239 19.70 -15.01 0.48
CA LEU A 239 20.90 -14.69 -0.29
C LEU A 239 20.98 -15.50 -1.59
N GLY A 240 20.62 -16.78 -1.54
CA GLY A 240 20.50 -17.64 -2.71
C GLY A 240 19.47 -17.14 -3.72
N LEU A 241 18.29 -16.73 -3.24
CA LEU A 241 17.25 -16.13 -4.10
C LEU A 241 17.71 -14.82 -4.74
N LEU A 242 18.41 -13.96 -4.01
CA LEU A 242 18.97 -12.73 -4.57
C LEU A 242 20.00 -13.03 -5.67
N ARG A 243 20.91 -13.98 -5.43
CA ARG A 243 21.93 -14.40 -6.41
C ARG A 243 21.31 -14.92 -7.70
N ASP A 244 20.33 -15.82 -7.58
CA ASP A 244 19.80 -16.56 -8.72
C ASP A 244 18.70 -15.82 -9.47
N TYR A 245 17.94 -14.92 -8.78
CA TYR A 245 16.75 -14.30 -9.32
C TYR A 245 16.75 -12.77 -9.31
N ALA A 246 17.67 -12.13 -8.60
CA ALA A 246 17.79 -10.68 -8.53
C ALA A 246 19.27 -10.23 -8.54
N PRO A 247 20.06 -10.59 -9.57
CA PRO A 247 21.52 -10.39 -9.59
C PRO A 247 21.92 -8.91 -9.42
N GLY A 248 21.10 -7.96 -9.91
CA GLY A 248 21.34 -6.52 -9.72
C GLY A 248 21.21 -6.07 -8.26
N ILE A 249 20.41 -6.77 -7.43
CA ILE A 249 20.35 -6.54 -5.98
C ILE A 249 21.52 -7.27 -5.32
N TYR A 250 21.76 -8.52 -5.70
CA TYR A 250 22.86 -9.33 -5.17
C TYR A 250 24.24 -8.69 -5.34
N ALA A 251 24.50 -8.02 -6.46
CA ALA A 251 25.74 -7.31 -6.73
C ALA A 251 26.06 -6.18 -5.73
N ARG A 252 25.08 -5.77 -4.94
CA ARG A 252 25.22 -4.74 -3.90
C ARG A 252 25.31 -5.33 -2.48
N VAL A 253 25.36 -6.64 -2.37
CA VAL A 253 25.45 -7.33 -1.08
C VAL A 253 26.89 -7.31 -0.57
N ASP A 254 27.05 -6.81 0.63
CA ASP A 254 28.24 -6.98 1.47
C ASP A 254 28.05 -8.27 2.28
N HIS A 255 28.72 -9.34 1.85
CA HIS A 255 28.55 -10.69 2.42
C HIS A 255 28.96 -10.77 3.89
N ASP A 256 29.89 -9.95 4.34
CA ASP A 256 30.36 -9.95 5.74
C ASP A 256 29.35 -9.27 6.69
N ARG A 257 28.44 -8.46 6.12
CA ARG A 257 27.45 -7.70 6.87
C ARG A 257 26.00 -8.12 6.59
N PHE A 258 25.79 -8.97 5.60
CA PHE A 258 24.44 -9.39 5.22
C PHE A 258 23.74 -10.14 6.35
N GLY A 259 22.52 -9.73 6.66
CA GLY A 259 21.67 -10.37 7.64
C GLY A 259 20.44 -9.55 7.99
N VAL A 260 19.51 -10.15 8.71
CA VAL A 260 18.31 -9.49 9.20
C VAL A 260 18.64 -8.43 10.26
N ALA A 261 18.07 -7.25 10.15
CA ALA A 261 18.23 -6.16 11.12
C ALA A 261 17.38 -6.41 12.38
N GLY A 262 17.95 -7.16 13.31
CA GLY A 262 17.33 -7.52 14.59
C GLY A 262 16.34 -8.69 14.53
N PRO A 263 16.07 -9.34 15.66
CA PRO A 263 15.32 -10.61 15.73
C PRO A 263 13.84 -10.48 15.35
N LEU A 264 13.29 -9.28 15.36
CA LEU A 264 11.91 -8.97 14.98
C LEU A 264 11.81 -8.31 13.60
N GLY A 265 12.91 -8.35 12.83
CA GLY A 265 13.02 -7.70 11.53
C GLY A 265 12.38 -8.46 10.35
N VAL A 266 11.76 -9.62 10.58
CA VAL A 266 11.10 -10.43 9.54
C VAL A 266 9.65 -10.71 9.92
N GLY A 267 8.75 -10.60 8.96
CA GLY A 267 7.34 -10.97 9.06
C GLY A 267 6.89 -11.82 7.87
N HIS A 268 5.90 -12.69 8.12
CA HIS A 268 5.29 -13.54 7.12
C HIS A 268 3.80 -13.20 7.01
N ALA A 269 3.25 -13.22 5.81
CA ALA A 269 1.84 -12.99 5.58
C ALA A 269 1.29 -13.84 4.43
N ALA A 270 0.01 -14.17 4.53
CA ALA A 270 -0.79 -14.70 3.45
C ALA A 270 -2.07 -13.85 3.36
N ILE A 271 -2.33 -13.27 2.19
CA ILE A 271 -3.37 -12.26 2.04
C ILE A 271 -4.34 -12.70 0.95
N THR A 272 -5.62 -12.81 1.32
CA THR A 272 -6.69 -13.04 0.35
C THR A 272 -7.27 -11.67 -0.04
N PRO A 273 -7.09 -11.22 -1.30
CA PRO A 273 -7.72 -10.00 -1.77
C PRO A 273 -9.24 -10.07 -1.57
N THR A 274 -9.80 -9.06 -0.91
CA THR A 274 -11.22 -9.09 -0.54
C THR A 274 -11.76 -7.67 -0.52
N VAL A 275 -12.86 -7.46 -1.23
CA VAL A 275 -13.67 -6.24 -1.16
C VAL A 275 -14.90 -6.53 -0.32
N ARG A 276 -15.22 -5.63 0.60
CA ARG A 276 -16.41 -5.69 1.46
C ARG A 276 -17.26 -4.45 1.27
N ARG A 277 -18.48 -4.51 1.74
CA ARG A 277 -19.32 -3.33 1.88
C ARG A 277 -18.62 -2.29 2.76
N GLY A 278 -18.68 -1.02 2.37
CA GLY A 278 -18.05 0.07 3.11
C GLY A 278 -18.79 0.47 4.39
N TYR A 279 -20.01 -0.03 4.60
CA TYR A 279 -20.78 0.22 5.83
C TYR A 279 -21.70 -0.95 6.16
N THR A 280 -22.16 -1.00 7.39
CA THR A 280 -23.12 -2.00 7.87
C THR A 280 -24.05 -1.40 8.92
N ARG A 281 -25.26 -1.93 9.01
CA ARG A 281 -26.20 -1.64 10.09
C ARG A 281 -25.97 -2.65 11.23
N LEU A 282 -25.65 -2.11 12.39
CA LEU A 282 -25.47 -2.90 13.61
C LEU A 282 -26.83 -3.38 14.17
N PRO A 283 -26.86 -4.39 15.07
CA PRO A 283 -28.08 -4.84 15.73
C PRO A 283 -28.86 -3.73 16.46
N SER A 284 -28.17 -2.73 17.00
CA SER A 284 -28.76 -1.51 17.60
C SER A 284 -29.52 -0.61 16.61
N GLY A 285 -29.40 -0.89 15.30
CA GLY A 285 -29.91 -0.02 14.26
C GLY A 285 -28.97 1.11 13.86
N LYS A 286 -27.86 1.32 14.60
CA LYS A 286 -26.81 2.29 14.26
C LYS A 286 -25.97 1.82 13.07
N LEU A 287 -25.25 2.74 12.46
CA LEU A 287 -24.37 2.46 11.33
C LEU A 287 -22.91 2.45 11.76
N ALA A 288 -22.13 1.52 11.21
CA ALA A 288 -20.67 1.51 11.28
C ALA A 288 -20.08 1.54 9.88
N VAL A 289 -18.96 2.22 9.71
CA VAL A 289 -18.29 2.39 8.41
C VAL A 289 -16.92 1.72 8.43
N ALA A 290 -16.59 1.00 7.35
CA ALA A 290 -15.30 0.34 7.18
C ALA A 290 -14.27 1.27 6.56
N LEU A 291 -13.03 1.21 7.05
CA LEU A 291 -11.91 2.00 6.54
C LEU A 291 -10.66 1.14 6.33
N GLY A 292 -9.90 1.41 5.28
CA GLY A 292 -8.66 0.70 5.00
C GLY A 292 -8.90 -0.77 4.64
N ASP A 293 -8.20 -1.70 5.30
CA ASP A 293 -8.32 -3.14 5.01
C ASP A 293 -9.60 -3.77 5.61
N ALA A 294 -10.30 -3.11 6.51
CA ALA A 294 -11.65 -3.53 6.91
C ALA A 294 -12.65 -3.42 5.76
N HIS A 295 -12.43 -2.48 4.82
CA HIS A 295 -13.22 -2.29 3.61
C HIS A 295 -12.64 -3.10 2.44
N ILE A 296 -11.40 -2.80 2.02
CA ILE A 296 -10.77 -3.41 0.84
C ILE A 296 -9.37 -3.90 1.20
N VAL A 297 -9.17 -5.20 1.16
CA VAL A 297 -7.88 -5.88 1.29
C VAL A 297 -7.31 -6.12 -0.10
N MET A 298 -6.07 -5.73 -0.32
CA MET A 298 -5.35 -5.95 -1.59
C MET A 298 -4.17 -6.88 -1.37
N ASP A 299 -3.79 -7.62 -2.42
CA ASP A 299 -2.48 -8.28 -2.47
C ASP A 299 -1.37 -7.20 -2.44
N PRO A 300 -0.24 -7.43 -1.77
CA PRO A 300 0.81 -6.43 -1.65
C PRO A 300 1.61 -6.17 -2.93
N VAL A 301 1.38 -6.92 -3.99
CA VAL A 301 2.09 -6.87 -5.30
C VAL A 301 2.30 -5.46 -5.88
N THR A 302 1.44 -4.52 -5.54
CA THR A 302 1.57 -3.12 -5.98
C THR A 302 2.00 -2.16 -4.88
N GLY A 303 2.16 -2.63 -3.64
CA GLY A 303 2.53 -1.81 -2.48
C GLY A 303 1.50 -0.74 -2.09
N GLN A 304 0.24 -0.87 -2.50
CA GLN A 304 -0.77 0.21 -2.38
C GLN A 304 -1.65 0.15 -1.12
N GLY A 305 -1.56 -0.87 -0.29
CA GLY A 305 -2.47 -1.06 0.85
C GLY A 305 -2.54 0.15 1.79
N ALA A 306 -1.40 0.65 2.26
CA ALA A 306 -1.33 1.82 3.15
C ALA A 306 -1.64 3.13 2.42
N ASN A 307 -1.21 3.28 1.16
CA ASN A 307 -1.51 4.47 0.34
C ASN A 307 -3.02 4.61 0.10
N LYS A 308 -3.70 3.50 -0.19
CA LYS A 308 -5.17 3.42 -0.28
C LYS A 308 -5.83 3.78 1.07
N ALA A 309 -5.32 3.24 2.19
CA ALA A 309 -5.88 3.54 3.50
C ALA A 309 -5.75 5.03 3.88
N SER A 310 -4.62 5.66 3.54
CA SER A 310 -4.42 7.10 3.67
C SER A 310 -5.40 7.91 2.81
N HIS A 311 -5.62 7.48 1.55
CA HIS A 311 -6.59 8.13 0.66
C HIS A 311 -8.02 8.02 1.21
N ALA A 312 -8.42 6.82 1.61
CA ALA A 312 -9.76 6.58 2.17
C ALA A 312 -9.99 7.38 3.47
N ALA A 313 -8.97 7.50 4.33
CA ALA A 313 -9.03 8.33 5.53
C ALA A 313 -9.25 9.81 5.22
N TRP A 314 -8.61 10.31 4.16
CA TRP A 314 -8.81 11.69 3.71
C TRP A 314 -10.23 11.92 3.20
N VAL A 315 -10.72 11.05 2.31
CA VAL A 315 -12.10 11.10 1.79
C VAL A 315 -13.13 11.04 2.91
N MET A 316 -12.93 10.13 3.87
CA MET A 316 -13.77 9.99 5.06
C MET A 316 -13.75 11.25 5.92
N GLY A 317 -12.55 11.80 6.16
CA GLY A 317 -12.37 13.02 6.95
C GLY A 317 -13.10 14.23 6.35
N GLU A 318 -12.98 14.44 5.03
CA GLU A 318 -13.71 15.48 4.31
C GLU A 318 -15.23 15.27 4.43
N ALA A 319 -15.68 14.04 4.21
CA ALA A 319 -17.11 13.72 4.30
C ALA A 319 -17.66 13.98 5.72
N ILE A 320 -16.95 13.58 6.77
CA ILE A 320 -17.35 13.84 8.16
C ILE A 320 -17.37 15.32 8.48
N ARG A 321 -16.36 16.09 8.02
CA ARG A 321 -16.30 17.54 8.21
C ARG A 321 -17.49 18.26 7.61
N ASP A 322 -17.92 17.83 6.43
CA ASP A 322 -18.92 18.50 5.61
C ASP A 322 -20.36 17.97 5.87
N ALA A 323 -20.49 16.89 6.65
CA ALA A 323 -21.79 16.25 6.93
C ALA A 323 -22.58 16.98 8.03
N GLY A 324 -23.91 16.99 7.86
CA GLY A 324 -24.87 17.39 8.92
C GLY A 324 -25.30 16.18 9.78
N GLU A 325 -25.48 15.03 9.16
CA GLU A 325 -25.96 13.78 9.77
C GLU A 325 -25.16 12.58 9.23
N PHE A 326 -25.10 11.48 10.03
CA PHE A 326 -24.43 10.24 9.65
C PHE A 326 -25.44 9.13 9.39
N ASP A 327 -26.32 9.38 8.43
CA ASP A 327 -27.35 8.46 7.99
C ASP A 327 -26.83 7.44 6.95
N GLU A 328 -27.73 6.62 6.42
CA GLU A 328 -27.37 5.63 5.40
C GLU A 328 -26.96 6.24 4.07
N GLU A 329 -27.52 7.41 3.72
CA GLU A 329 -27.13 8.16 2.53
C GLU A 329 -25.71 8.69 2.64
N PHE A 330 -25.32 9.24 3.79
CA PHE A 330 -23.93 9.59 4.09
C PHE A 330 -23.00 8.39 3.89
N CYS A 331 -23.32 7.24 4.50
CA CYS A 331 -22.50 6.03 4.39
C CYS A 331 -22.34 5.56 2.94
N ARG A 332 -23.41 5.59 2.16
CA ARG A 332 -23.41 5.23 0.74
C ARG A 332 -22.55 6.15 -0.11
N GLN A 333 -22.64 7.46 0.11
CA GLN A 333 -21.83 8.46 -0.60
C GLN A 333 -20.35 8.32 -0.27
N VAL A 334 -19.99 8.09 0.99
CA VAL A 334 -18.60 7.89 1.41
C VAL A 334 -18.05 6.59 0.82
N GLU A 335 -18.80 5.49 0.87
CA GLU A 335 -18.41 4.24 0.22
C GLU A 335 -18.11 4.46 -1.27
N GLN A 336 -19.02 5.12 -1.98
CA GLN A 336 -18.84 5.42 -3.41
C GLN A 336 -17.55 6.21 -3.68
N ARG A 337 -17.32 7.30 -2.95
CA ARG A 337 -16.11 8.13 -3.10
C ARG A 337 -14.83 7.35 -2.79
N MET A 338 -14.82 6.49 -1.76
CA MET A 338 -13.68 5.63 -1.46
C MET A 338 -13.43 4.61 -2.57
N CYS A 339 -14.51 4.02 -3.12
CA CYS A 339 -14.44 3.02 -4.19
C CYS A 339 -13.96 3.58 -5.52
N GLU A 340 -14.20 4.86 -5.83
CA GLU A 340 -13.71 5.50 -7.07
C GLU A 340 -12.19 5.37 -7.26
N PHE A 341 -11.43 5.46 -6.17
CA PHE A 341 -10.00 5.22 -6.16
C PHE A 341 -9.65 3.75 -5.90
N ALA A 342 -10.26 3.15 -4.88
CA ALA A 342 -9.78 1.88 -4.33
C ALA A 342 -10.12 0.67 -5.22
N LEU A 343 -11.26 0.65 -5.94
CA LEU A 343 -11.62 -0.47 -6.81
C LEU A 343 -10.67 -0.61 -8.01
N PRO A 344 -10.36 0.44 -8.80
CA PRO A 344 -9.37 0.33 -9.86
C PRO A 344 -7.99 -0.13 -9.37
N VAL A 345 -7.58 0.29 -8.16
CA VAL A 345 -6.31 -0.14 -7.57
C VAL A 345 -6.37 -1.62 -7.17
N SER A 346 -7.49 -2.08 -6.61
CA SER A 346 -7.73 -3.49 -6.31
C SER A 346 -7.69 -4.36 -7.57
N ASP A 347 -8.36 -3.91 -8.64
CA ASP A 347 -8.37 -4.59 -9.93
C ASP A 347 -6.96 -4.67 -10.54
N ALA A 348 -6.17 -3.59 -10.41
CA ALA A 348 -4.77 -3.59 -10.83
C ALA A 348 -3.92 -4.61 -10.07
N CYS A 349 -4.14 -4.77 -8.75
CA CYS A 349 -3.49 -5.81 -7.95
C CYS A 349 -3.91 -7.21 -8.41
N ASN A 350 -5.21 -7.46 -8.53
CA ASN A 350 -5.76 -8.75 -8.94
C ASN A 350 -5.28 -9.17 -10.33
N ALA A 351 -5.19 -8.22 -11.28
CA ALA A 351 -4.69 -8.49 -12.63
C ALA A 351 -3.20 -8.90 -12.65
N ARG A 352 -2.38 -8.38 -11.73
CA ARG A 352 -0.96 -8.76 -11.62
C ARG A 352 -0.73 -10.15 -11.04
N LEU A 353 -1.73 -10.72 -10.38
CA LEU A 353 -1.71 -12.11 -9.89
C LEU A 353 -1.95 -13.13 -11.01
N GLN A 354 -2.22 -12.67 -12.23
CA GLN A 354 -2.50 -13.48 -13.41
C GLN A 354 -1.55 -13.14 -14.56
N PRO A 355 -1.45 -13.99 -15.59
CA PRO A 355 -0.70 -13.66 -16.78
C PRO A 355 -1.20 -12.34 -17.40
N PRO A 356 -0.30 -11.42 -17.77
CA PRO A 356 -0.70 -10.14 -18.32
C PRO A 356 -1.40 -10.32 -19.68
N PRO A 357 -2.47 -9.56 -19.96
CA PRO A 357 -3.10 -9.59 -21.28
C PRO A 357 -2.14 -9.06 -22.36
N PRO A 358 -2.32 -9.45 -23.65
CA PRO A 358 -1.37 -9.14 -24.70
C PRO A 358 -1.04 -7.65 -24.85
N HIS A 359 -2.04 -6.76 -24.74
CA HIS A 359 -1.84 -5.32 -24.84
C HIS A 359 -0.97 -4.78 -23.71
N PHE A 360 -1.15 -5.28 -22.49
CA PHE A 360 -0.33 -4.89 -21.34
C PHE A 360 1.11 -5.40 -21.47
N ALA A 361 1.29 -6.66 -21.92
CA ALA A 361 2.62 -7.21 -22.18
C ALA A 361 3.37 -6.42 -23.27
N LYS A 362 2.65 -5.99 -24.33
CA LYS A 362 3.19 -5.12 -25.38
C LYS A 362 3.61 -3.75 -24.82
N PHE A 363 2.76 -3.16 -23.94
CA PHE A 363 3.08 -1.90 -23.30
C PHE A 363 4.36 -1.98 -22.45
N LEU A 364 4.54 -3.04 -21.65
CA LEU A 364 5.77 -3.25 -20.87
C LEU A 364 7.02 -3.35 -21.76
N ALA A 365 6.91 -4.02 -22.91
CA ALA A 365 8.00 -4.08 -23.90
C ALA A 365 8.30 -2.69 -24.50
N THR A 366 7.28 -1.85 -24.67
CA THR A 366 7.46 -0.46 -25.11
C THR A 366 8.13 0.37 -24.02
N ALA A 367 7.72 0.22 -22.77
CA ALA A 367 8.34 0.92 -21.62
C ALA A 367 9.84 0.62 -21.50
N ALA A 368 10.27 -0.59 -21.87
CA ALA A 368 11.68 -0.96 -21.89
C ALA A 368 12.50 -0.27 -23.02
N GLN A 369 11.84 0.37 -23.99
CA GLN A 369 12.49 1.02 -25.13
C GLN A 369 12.28 2.55 -25.15
N HIS A 370 11.26 3.05 -24.46
CA HIS A 370 10.85 4.44 -24.51
C HIS A 370 10.73 5.04 -23.08
N PRO A 371 11.62 5.98 -22.72
CA PRO A 371 11.61 6.57 -21.38
C PRO A 371 10.25 7.16 -20.95
N ALA A 372 9.54 7.85 -21.88
CA ALA A 372 8.22 8.41 -21.56
C ALA A 372 7.17 7.32 -21.22
N ALA A 373 7.26 6.14 -21.83
CA ALA A 373 6.39 5.01 -21.49
C ALA A 373 6.79 4.36 -20.15
N ALA A 374 8.08 4.33 -19.84
CA ALA A 374 8.58 3.94 -18.53
C ALA A 374 8.08 4.89 -17.43
N ASP A 375 8.21 6.19 -17.60
CA ASP A 375 7.73 7.21 -16.65
C ASP A 375 6.21 7.13 -16.46
N PHE A 376 5.46 6.92 -17.54
CA PHE A 376 4.02 6.69 -17.44
C PHE A 376 3.70 5.46 -16.59
N TYR A 377 4.37 4.33 -16.83
CA TYR A 377 4.15 3.11 -16.05
C TYR A 377 4.47 3.31 -14.57
N THR A 378 5.64 3.90 -14.26
CA THR A 378 6.10 4.08 -12.88
C THR A 378 5.28 5.12 -12.13
N SER A 379 4.67 6.08 -12.83
CA SER A 379 3.72 7.03 -12.25
C SER A 379 2.50 6.34 -11.59
N ALA A 380 2.23 5.07 -11.96
CA ALA A 380 1.23 4.24 -11.29
C ALA A 380 1.47 4.09 -9.79
N PHE A 381 2.69 4.30 -9.31
CA PHE A 381 2.94 4.27 -7.88
C PHE A 381 2.29 5.45 -7.14
N ASN A 382 2.24 6.61 -7.76
CA ASN A 382 1.60 7.83 -7.24
C ASN A 382 0.12 7.97 -7.65
N CYS A 383 -0.26 7.45 -8.83
CA CYS A 383 -1.58 7.55 -9.42
C CYS A 383 -2.09 6.20 -9.96
N PRO A 384 -2.19 5.16 -9.09
CA PRO A 384 -2.45 3.79 -9.54
C PRO A 384 -3.80 3.62 -10.23
N ASP A 385 -4.83 4.29 -9.77
CA ASP A 385 -6.17 4.26 -10.34
C ASP A 385 -6.20 4.81 -11.77
N ARG A 386 -5.52 5.92 -12.02
CA ARG A 386 -5.48 6.59 -13.33
C ARG A 386 -4.74 5.76 -14.36
N VAL A 387 -3.55 5.28 -14.02
CA VAL A 387 -2.76 4.42 -14.93
C VAL A 387 -3.51 3.13 -15.22
N TRP A 388 -4.14 2.51 -14.22
CA TRP A 388 -4.88 1.28 -14.42
C TRP A 388 -6.11 1.46 -15.32
N ARG A 389 -6.87 2.55 -15.17
CA ARG A 389 -8.01 2.86 -16.06
C ARG A 389 -7.61 2.93 -17.54
N ILE A 390 -6.36 3.26 -17.82
CA ILE A 390 -5.80 3.26 -19.19
C ILE A 390 -5.30 1.86 -19.56
N LEU A 391 -4.41 1.27 -18.74
CA LEU A 391 -3.74 0.01 -19.08
C LEU A 391 -4.62 -1.24 -18.97
N SER A 392 -5.78 -1.16 -18.33
CA SER A 392 -6.76 -2.25 -18.29
C SER A 392 -7.56 -2.41 -19.58
N ASN A 393 -7.54 -1.43 -20.48
CA ASN A 393 -8.28 -1.43 -21.74
C ASN A 393 -7.32 -1.40 -22.94
N ALA A 394 -7.53 -2.29 -23.90
CA ALA A 394 -6.63 -2.46 -25.05
C ALA A 394 -6.55 -1.20 -25.92
N GLU A 395 -7.69 -0.57 -26.23
CA GLU A 395 -7.74 0.63 -27.11
C GLU A 395 -7.07 1.83 -26.44
N ARG A 396 -7.33 2.04 -25.13
CA ARG A 396 -6.69 3.09 -24.35
C ARG A 396 -5.18 2.87 -24.22
N THR A 397 -4.77 1.61 -24.05
CA THR A 397 -3.34 1.25 -23.99
C THR A 397 -2.65 1.53 -25.31
N GLU A 398 -3.28 1.17 -26.46
CA GLU A 398 -2.73 1.46 -27.77
C GLU A 398 -2.62 2.97 -28.02
N TRP A 399 -3.67 3.72 -27.66
CA TRP A 399 -3.70 5.17 -27.78
C TRP A 399 -2.60 5.84 -26.97
N VAL A 400 -2.45 5.50 -25.66
CA VAL A 400 -1.40 6.09 -24.82
C VAL A 400 -0.01 5.68 -25.31
N THR A 401 0.14 4.44 -25.81
CA THR A 401 1.41 3.96 -26.38
C THR A 401 1.84 4.83 -27.57
N LYS A 402 0.95 5.11 -28.50
CA LYS A 402 1.23 6.01 -29.65
C LYS A 402 1.58 7.42 -29.18
N LEU A 403 0.83 7.97 -28.22
CA LEU A 403 1.11 9.29 -27.67
C LEU A 403 2.51 9.38 -27.08
N LEU A 404 2.95 8.36 -26.35
CA LEU A 404 4.24 8.34 -25.65
C LEU A 404 5.43 8.01 -26.57
N THR A 405 5.19 7.39 -27.74
CA THR A 405 6.26 6.98 -28.67
C THR A 405 6.35 7.86 -29.91
N GLU A 406 5.28 8.46 -30.38
CA GLU A 406 5.18 9.21 -31.64
C GLU A 406 4.91 10.71 -31.42
N GLY A 407 4.45 11.11 -30.22
CA GLY A 407 4.21 12.51 -29.87
C GLY A 407 5.52 13.28 -29.60
N PRO A 408 5.49 14.63 -29.65
CA PRO A 408 6.60 15.41 -29.11
C PRO A 408 6.80 15.01 -27.66
N ALA A 409 8.02 14.55 -27.30
CA ALA A 409 8.29 14.03 -25.97
C ALA A 409 7.82 15.03 -24.90
N PRO A 410 6.80 14.68 -24.08
CA PRO A 410 6.39 15.53 -23.00
C PRO A 410 7.53 15.59 -21.98
N VAL A 411 8.02 16.77 -21.69
CA VAL A 411 9.05 17.00 -20.67
C VAL A 411 8.44 17.90 -19.60
N PRO A 412 8.30 17.40 -18.38
CA PRO A 412 8.09 16.04 -17.89
C PRO A 412 6.67 15.54 -18.16
N PHE A 413 6.41 14.24 -18.00
CA PHE A 413 5.05 13.67 -18.14
C PHE A 413 4.10 14.34 -17.14
N GLU A 414 3.25 15.23 -17.65
CA GLU A 414 2.23 15.91 -16.84
C GLU A 414 0.86 15.28 -17.05
N TRP A 415 0.25 14.84 -15.95
CA TRP A 415 -1.13 14.31 -15.96
C TRP A 415 -2.17 15.32 -16.51
N GLY A 416 -1.87 16.62 -16.49
CA GLY A 416 -2.71 17.65 -17.08
C GLY A 416 -2.98 17.43 -18.57
N ALA A 417 -1.99 16.98 -19.33
CA ALA A 417 -2.14 16.64 -20.74
C ALA A 417 -3.01 15.40 -20.96
N VAL A 418 -2.88 14.37 -20.12
CA VAL A 418 -3.69 13.14 -20.19
C VAL A 418 -5.12 13.37 -19.67
N SER A 419 -5.30 14.22 -18.67
CA SER A 419 -6.62 14.55 -18.11
C SER A 419 -7.47 15.33 -19.13
N ALA A 420 -6.89 16.27 -19.85
CA ALA A 420 -7.59 17.02 -20.91
C ALA A 420 -8.03 16.10 -22.06
N LEU A 421 -7.22 15.10 -22.40
CA LEU A 421 -7.50 14.11 -23.45
C LEU A 421 -8.47 13.01 -22.99
N SER A 422 -8.42 12.60 -21.72
CA SER A 422 -9.38 11.64 -21.15
C SER A 422 -10.81 12.23 -21.12
N SER A 423 -10.94 13.52 -20.87
CA SER A 423 -12.23 14.24 -20.95
C SER A 423 -12.77 14.28 -22.39
N ALA A 424 -11.89 14.37 -23.39
CA ALA A 424 -12.26 14.35 -24.79
C ALA A 424 -12.69 12.95 -25.29
N LEU A 425 -12.19 11.88 -24.67
CA LEU A 425 -12.56 10.49 -25.00
C LEU A 425 -13.82 10.02 -24.24
N GLY A 426 -14.06 10.53 -23.03
CA GLY A 426 -15.29 10.27 -22.26
C GLY A 426 -16.54 10.93 -22.82
N ALA A 427 -16.39 11.90 -23.73
CA ALA A 427 -17.49 12.56 -24.43
C ALA A 427 -17.97 11.82 -25.70
N ARG A 428 -17.40 10.65 -26.02
CA ARG A 428 -17.74 9.84 -27.21
C ARG A 428 -18.19 8.41 -26.88
N GLY A 429 -18.56 8.13 -25.61
CA GLY A 429 -19.07 6.82 -25.17
C GLY A 429 -20.43 6.90 -24.53
#